data_cedb6384e65a09b1fafe6cf3f2459a47
#
_entry.id   cedb6384e65a09b1fafe6cf3f2459a47
#
_cell.length_a   1.000
_cell.length_b   1.000
_cell.length_c   1.000
_cell.angle_alpha   90.00
_cell.angle_beta   90.00
_cell.angle_gamma   90.00
#
_symmetry.space_group_name_H-M   'P 1'
#
loop_
_entity.id
_entity.type
_entity.pdbx_description
1 polymer ?
#
loop_
_entity_poly.entity_id
_entity_poly.type
_entity_poly.pdbx_seq_one_letter_code
_entity_poly.pdbx_strand_id
1 'polypeptide(L)'
;MYGFRPNRGCHDAIKELYKRLNNTKICYIVDADIKGFFDHMKHEWIIRFLKLYIKDPNIIGLVKKYLKVGVMEGEELKVNEEGLAQGNIISPVLANIYMHNVLTLWYKFIITKECKGDNFLIVYADDFVAGFQYKWEAENYYKLLKERMEKFGLQLEESKSRLLQSGAYIA
;
A
#
# COMPACT_ATOMS: atom_id res chain seq x y z
N MET A 1 0.47 7.92 4.70
CA MET A 1 0.60 7.90 3.23
C MET A 1 1.03 9.26 2.71
N TYR A 2 1.98 9.29 1.76
CA TYR A 2 2.62 10.51 1.26
C TYR A 2 2.50 10.66 -0.26
N GLY A 3 2.64 9.60 -1.03
CA GLY A 3 2.58 9.64 -2.48
C GLY A 3 1.25 10.15 -3.05
N PHE A 4 1.31 10.93 -4.12
CA PHE A 4 0.15 11.48 -4.85
C PHE A 4 -0.89 12.20 -3.98
N ARG A 5 -0.44 12.90 -2.93
CA ARG A 5 -1.32 13.66 -2.03
C ARG A 5 -0.95 15.15 -2.02
N PRO A 6 -1.95 16.04 -1.95
CA PRO A 6 -1.68 17.48 -1.82
C PRO A 6 -0.81 17.78 -0.59
N ASN A 7 0.17 18.63 -0.74
CA ASN A 7 1.09 19.10 0.32
C ASN A 7 1.88 17.99 1.03
N ARG A 8 2.12 16.85 0.34
CA ARG A 8 2.95 15.76 0.84
C ARG A 8 3.82 15.21 -0.28
N GLY A 9 5.12 15.14 -0.02
CA GLY A 9 6.11 14.66 -1.00
C GLY A 9 7.02 13.57 -0.43
N CYS A 10 7.93 13.09 -1.26
CA CYS A 10 8.93 12.09 -0.88
C CYS A 10 9.79 12.58 0.30
N HIS A 11 10.19 13.86 0.28
CA HIS A 11 10.97 14.46 1.37
C HIS A 11 10.24 14.44 2.72
N ASP A 12 8.90 14.56 2.72
CA ASP A 12 8.12 14.49 3.96
C ASP A 12 8.05 13.06 4.50
N ALA A 13 7.97 12.06 3.60
CA ALA A 13 8.05 10.65 3.97
C ALA A 13 9.40 10.32 4.60
N ILE A 14 10.50 10.78 3.99
CA ILE A 14 11.86 10.59 4.50
C ILE A 14 12.07 11.30 5.85
N LYS A 15 11.59 12.53 5.99
CA LYS A 15 11.65 13.27 7.27
C LYS A 15 10.89 12.52 8.38
N GLU A 16 9.70 11.99 8.08
CA GLU A 16 8.94 11.21 9.04
C GLU A 16 9.66 9.90 9.39
N LEU A 17 10.24 9.21 8.41
CA LEU A 17 11.04 8.01 8.65
C LEU A 17 12.22 8.32 9.58
N TYR A 18 13.00 9.35 9.28
CA TYR A 18 14.11 9.80 10.12
C TYR A 18 13.66 10.13 11.55
N LYS A 19 12.55 10.88 11.69
CA LYS A 19 11.98 11.21 12.98
C LYS A 19 11.58 9.97 13.77
N ARG A 20 10.94 8.98 13.12
CA ARG A 20 10.52 7.72 13.76
C ARG A 20 11.74 6.93 14.24
N LEU A 21 12.73 6.74 13.38
CA LEU A 21 13.94 5.99 13.71
C LEU A 21 14.74 6.60 14.87
N ASN A 22 14.76 7.95 15.03
CA ASN A 22 15.50 8.60 16.10
C ASN A 22 14.72 8.73 17.41
N ASN A 23 13.37 8.77 17.34
CA ASN A 23 12.55 9.07 18.52
C ASN A 23 11.79 7.85 19.07
N THR A 24 11.93 6.67 18.46
CA THR A 24 11.29 5.45 18.91
C THR A 24 12.29 4.29 18.95
N LYS A 25 11.98 3.25 19.74
CA LYS A 25 12.88 2.10 19.92
C LYS A 25 12.71 1.07 18.80
N ILE A 26 12.90 1.49 17.55
CA ILE A 26 12.78 0.60 16.39
C ILE A 26 14.07 -0.14 16.15
N CYS A 27 14.01 -1.47 16.23
CA CYS A 27 15.15 -2.37 15.97
C CYS A 27 15.00 -3.20 14.70
N TYR A 28 13.79 -3.33 14.17
CA TYR A 28 13.49 -4.16 12.99
C TYR A 28 12.67 -3.40 11.99
N ILE A 29 13.06 -3.49 10.71
CA ILE A 29 12.40 -2.82 9.59
C ILE A 29 11.96 -3.88 8.60
N VAL A 30 10.70 -3.84 8.22
CA VAL A 30 10.14 -4.58 7.10
C VAL A 30 10.01 -3.61 5.93
N ASP A 31 10.86 -3.81 4.94
CA ASP A 31 10.81 -3.14 3.64
C ASP A 31 10.20 -4.13 2.65
N ALA A 32 9.09 -3.78 2.04
CA ALA A 32 8.37 -4.68 1.15
C ALA A 32 7.85 -3.95 -0.08
N ASP A 33 8.01 -4.60 -1.22
CA ASP A 33 7.57 -4.16 -2.53
C ASP A 33 6.42 -5.04 -3.04
N ILE A 34 5.48 -4.45 -3.77
CA ILE A 34 4.34 -5.15 -4.35
C ILE A 34 4.61 -5.43 -5.82
N LYS A 35 4.59 -6.69 -6.20
CA LYS A 35 4.81 -7.11 -7.58
C LYS A 35 3.71 -6.59 -8.50
N GLY A 36 4.10 -5.75 -9.49
CA GLY A 36 3.17 -5.26 -10.51
C GLY A 36 1.90 -4.63 -9.92
N PHE A 37 2.04 -3.76 -8.90
CA PHE A 37 0.93 -3.23 -8.12
C PHE A 37 -0.22 -2.70 -8.99
N PHE A 38 0.09 -1.85 -9.96
CA PHE A 38 -0.93 -1.26 -10.85
C PHE A 38 -1.62 -2.29 -11.74
N ASP A 39 -0.94 -3.38 -12.10
CA ASP A 39 -1.45 -4.39 -13.02
C ASP A 39 -2.37 -5.41 -12.33
N HIS A 40 -2.25 -5.56 -11.01
CA HIS A 40 -2.96 -6.59 -10.24
C HIS A 40 -4.08 -6.06 -9.33
N MET A 41 -4.36 -4.74 -9.37
CA MET A 41 -5.48 -4.19 -8.61
C MET A 41 -6.82 -4.68 -9.16
N LYS A 42 -7.56 -5.41 -8.37
CA LYS A 42 -8.89 -5.93 -8.75
C LYS A 42 -9.92 -4.80 -8.82
N HIS A 43 -10.58 -4.63 -9.96
CA HIS A 43 -11.61 -3.60 -10.17
C HIS A 43 -12.76 -3.69 -9.16
N GLU A 44 -13.13 -4.92 -8.78
CA GLU A 44 -14.17 -5.14 -7.77
C GLU A 44 -13.83 -4.45 -6.44
N TRP A 45 -12.59 -4.61 -5.93
CA TRP A 45 -12.17 -3.99 -4.69
C TRP A 45 -12.07 -2.47 -4.80
N ILE A 46 -11.58 -1.94 -5.93
CA ILE A 46 -11.57 -0.50 -6.19
C ILE A 46 -12.97 0.07 -6.03
N ILE A 47 -13.96 -0.52 -6.69
CA ILE A 47 -15.35 -0.06 -6.63
C ILE A 47 -15.94 -0.21 -5.22
N ARG A 48 -15.64 -1.31 -4.51
CA ARG A 48 -16.07 -1.50 -3.11
C ARG A 48 -15.51 -0.42 -2.20
N PHE A 49 -14.24 -0.12 -2.31
CA PHE A 49 -13.58 0.92 -1.50
C PHE A 49 -14.11 2.31 -1.83
N LEU A 50 -14.29 2.64 -3.11
CA LEU A 50 -14.86 3.92 -3.52
C LEU A 50 -16.25 4.16 -2.92
N LYS A 51 -17.11 3.14 -2.88
CA LYS A 51 -18.46 3.23 -2.30
C LYS A 51 -18.47 3.53 -0.79
N LEU A 52 -17.36 3.33 -0.09
CA LEU A 52 -17.26 3.73 1.32
C LEU A 52 -17.20 5.26 1.47
N TYR A 53 -16.67 5.95 0.47
CA TYR A 53 -16.41 7.40 0.50
C TYR A 53 -17.34 8.20 -0.42
N ILE A 54 -17.79 7.62 -1.53
CA ILE A 54 -18.58 8.27 -2.57
C ILE A 54 -19.97 7.64 -2.64
N LYS A 55 -21.00 8.45 -2.39
CA LYS A 55 -22.40 8.04 -2.43
C LYS A 55 -23.06 8.22 -3.79
N ASP A 56 -22.51 9.12 -4.63
CA ASP A 56 -23.06 9.44 -5.96
C ASP A 56 -22.87 8.25 -6.93
N PRO A 57 -23.99 7.67 -7.43
CA PRO A 57 -23.93 6.54 -8.36
C PRO A 57 -23.35 6.93 -9.73
N ASN A 58 -23.47 8.20 -10.13
CA ASN A 58 -22.95 8.66 -11.41
C ASN A 58 -21.41 8.66 -11.41
N ILE A 59 -20.79 9.12 -10.33
CA ILE A 59 -19.33 9.08 -10.15
C ILE A 59 -18.85 7.64 -10.15
N ILE A 60 -19.50 6.75 -9.38
CA ILE A 60 -19.17 5.32 -9.37
C ILE A 60 -19.35 4.69 -10.75
N GLY A 61 -20.42 5.07 -11.48
CA GLY A 61 -20.67 4.63 -12.86
C GLY A 61 -19.58 5.07 -13.82
N LEU A 62 -19.09 6.32 -13.69
CA LEU A 62 -18.01 6.86 -14.49
C LEU A 62 -16.70 6.10 -14.24
N VAL A 63 -16.34 5.85 -12.97
CA VAL A 63 -15.14 5.07 -12.63
C VAL A 63 -15.23 3.64 -13.16
N LYS A 64 -16.40 3.00 -13.07
CA LYS A 64 -16.61 1.67 -13.67
C LYS A 64 -16.38 1.66 -15.18
N LYS A 65 -16.89 2.67 -15.89
CA LYS A 65 -16.63 2.81 -17.33
C LYS A 65 -15.15 2.98 -17.61
N TYR A 66 -14.49 3.84 -16.83
CA TYR A 66 -13.05 4.07 -16.93
C TYR A 66 -12.24 2.77 -16.74
N LEU A 67 -12.54 1.97 -15.71
CA LEU A 67 -11.86 0.71 -15.45
C LEU A 67 -12.09 -0.33 -16.55
N LYS A 68 -13.23 -0.27 -17.26
CA LYS A 68 -13.56 -1.17 -18.37
C LYS A 68 -12.97 -0.74 -19.71
N VAL A 69 -12.51 0.50 -19.84
CA VAL A 69 -11.77 0.94 -21.02
C VAL A 69 -10.41 0.27 -20.98
N GLY A 70 -10.31 -0.88 -21.63
CA GLY A 70 -9.09 -1.66 -21.72
C GLY A 70 -7.94 -0.88 -22.36
N VAL A 71 -6.75 -1.43 -22.25
CA VAL A 71 -5.58 -0.94 -22.98
C VAL A 71 -5.69 -1.44 -24.42
N MET A 72 -5.57 -0.55 -25.39
CA MET A 72 -5.41 -0.95 -26.79
C MET A 72 -4.00 -1.53 -26.97
N GLU A 73 -3.93 -2.85 -27.20
CA GLU A 73 -2.72 -3.50 -27.71
C GLU A 73 -2.91 -3.80 -29.20
N GLY A 74 -2.32 -2.96 -30.05
CA GLY A 74 -2.52 -3.05 -31.50
C GLY A 74 -3.95 -2.62 -31.89
N GLU A 75 -4.67 -3.46 -32.64
CA GLU A 75 -6.06 -3.21 -33.07
C GLU A 75 -7.12 -3.87 -32.18
N GLU A 76 -6.71 -4.63 -31.14
CA GLU A 76 -7.63 -5.32 -30.23
C GLU A 76 -7.80 -4.59 -28.89
N LEU A 77 -9.05 -4.42 -28.48
CA LEU A 77 -9.42 -3.87 -27.17
C LEU A 77 -9.46 -5.01 -26.15
N LYS A 78 -8.43 -5.12 -25.30
CA LYS A 78 -8.44 -6.05 -24.16
C LYS A 78 -9.15 -5.43 -22.97
N VAL A 79 -10.31 -5.95 -22.64
CA VAL A 79 -11.03 -5.59 -21.41
C VAL A 79 -10.51 -6.47 -20.28
N ASN A 80 -9.77 -5.88 -19.35
CA ASN A 80 -9.26 -6.57 -18.17
C ASN A 80 -10.19 -6.35 -16.96
N GLU A 81 -10.32 -7.35 -16.10
CA GLU A 81 -11.05 -7.24 -14.82
C GLU A 81 -10.15 -6.72 -13.68
N GLU A 82 -8.88 -6.52 -13.97
CA GLU A 82 -7.86 -6.03 -13.06
C GLU A 82 -6.91 -5.08 -13.76
N GLY A 83 -6.17 -4.32 -12.95
CA GLY A 83 -5.18 -3.37 -13.38
C GLY A 83 -5.71 -1.97 -13.64
N LEU A 84 -4.81 -1.02 -13.57
CA LEU A 84 -5.03 0.39 -13.91
C LEU A 84 -4.09 0.80 -15.03
N ALA A 85 -4.62 1.50 -16.03
CA ALA A 85 -3.80 2.05 -17.10
C ALA A 85 -2.72 2.98 -16.53
N GLN A 86 -1.46 2.63 -16.76
CA GLN A 86 -0.32 3.45 -16.32
C GLN A 86 -0.31 4.77 -17.11
N GLY A 87 0.04 5.86 -16.42
CA GLY A 87 0.08 7.20 -17.02
C GLY A 87 -1.26 7.95 -17.03
N ASN A 88 -2.34 7.37 -16.58
CA ASN A 88 -3.63 8.05 -16.49
C ASN A 88 -3.77 8.84 -15.18
N ILE A 89 -4.39 10.02 -15.25
CA ILE A 89 -4.51 11.00 -14.14
C ILE A 89 -5.23 10.42 -12.91
N ILE A 90 -6.22 9.56 -13.11
CA ILE A 90 -7.02 8.99 -12.01
C ILE A 90 -6.36 7.78 -11.35
N SER A 91 -5.47 7.07 -12.06
CA SER A 91 -4.84 5.85 -11.57
C SER A 91 -4.12 6.01 -10.22
N PRO A 92 -3.31 7.07 -9.99
CA PRO A 92 -2.68 7.29 -8.70
C PRO A 92 -3.66 7.51 -7.53
N VAL A 93 -4.81 8.13 -7.82
CA VAL A 93 -5.85 8.35 -6.80
C VAL A 93 -6.52 7.03 -6.42
N LEU A 94 -6.86 6.21 -7.41
CA LEU A 94 -7.44 4.87 -7.18
C LEU A 94 -6.45 3.96 -6.46
N ALA A 95 -5.18 4.01 -6.83
CA ALA A 95 -4.09 3.30 -6.16
C ALA A 95 -3.97 3.69 -4.68
N ASN A 96 -4.00 4.98 -4.37
CA ASN A 96 -3.99 5.47 -2.99
C ASN A 96 -5.22 4.99 -2.19
N ILE A 97 -6.41 4.99 -2.78
CA ILE A 97 -7.62 4.48 -2.13
C ILE A 97 -7.48 2.98 -1.86
N TYR A 98 -6.93 2.23 -2.80
CA TYR A 98 -6.68 0.80 -2.64
C TYR A 98 -5.71 0.54 -1.48
N MET A 99 -4.51 1.13 -1.51
CA MET A 99 -3.50 0.98 -0.46
C MET A 99 -3.96 1.48 0.90
N HIS A 100 -4.77 2.53 0.93
CA HIS A 100 -5.35 3.02 2.18
C HIS A 100 -6.22 1.95 2.86
N ASN A 101 -7.10 1.30 2.10
CA ASN A 101 -8.02 0.30 2.64
C ASN A 101 -7.34 -1.07 2.88
N VAL A 102 -6.44 -1.47 1.99
CA VAL A 102 -5.74 -2.77 2.11
C VAL A 102 -4.68 -2.71 3.21
N LEU A 103 -3.84 -1.69 3.24
CA LEU A 103 -2.67 -1.64 4.10
C LEU A 103 -2.83 -0.66 5.28
N THR A 104 -3.13 0.63 5.01
CA THR A 104 -3.04 1.67 6.04
C THR A 104 -4.06 1.50 7.16
N LEU A 105 -5.33 1.24 6.82
CA LEU A 105 -6.39 1.03 7.82
C LEU A 105 -6.18 -0.29 8.58
N TRP A 106 -5.80 -1.35 7.86
CA TRP A 106 -5.49 -2.63 8.49
C TRP A 106 -4.34 -2.52 9.48
N TYR A 107 -3.24 -1.87 9.08
CA TYR A 107 -2.11 -1.61 9.99
C TYR A 107 -2.57 -0.85 11.24
N LYS A 108 -3.29 0.28 11.04
CA LYS A 108 -3.74 1.14 12.14
C LYS A 108 -4.68 0.43 13.12
N PHE A 109 -5.62 -0.38 12.62
CA PHE A 109 -6.69 -0.93 13.47
C PHE A 109 -6.44 -2.36 13.95
N ILE A 110 -5.55 -3.09 13.29
CA ILE A 110 -5.23 -4.47 13.64
C ILE A 110 -3.78 -4.57 14.14
N ILE A 111 -2.79 -4.31 13.27
CA ILE A 111 -1.38 -4.53 13.61
C ILE A 111 -0.93 -3.70 14.81
N THR A 112 -1.23 -2.40 14.83
CA THR A 112 -0.84 -1.52 15.93
C THR A 112 -1.41 -1.98 17.30
N LYS A 113 -2.58 -2.64 17.29
CA LYS A 113 -3.19 -3.15 18.54
C LYS A 113 -2.57 -4.46 19.03
N GLU A 114 -2.00 -5.24 18.13
CA GLU A 114 -1.33 -6.50 18.45
C GLU A 114 0.12 -6.28 18.90
N CYS A 115 0.74 -5.17 18.51
CA CYS A 115 2.09 -4.81 18.90
C CYS A 115 2.13 -4.30 20.34
N LYS A 116 3.14 -4.76 21.08
CA LYS A 116 3.47 -4.30 22.46
C LYS A 116 4.53 -3.22 22.46
N GLY A 117 5.40 -3.22 21.43
CA GLY A 117 6.48 -2.29 21.26
C GLY A 117 6.12 -1.10 20.36
N ASP A 118 7.07 -0.17 20.26
CA ASP A 118 7.00 0.92 19.29
C ASP A 118 6.90 0.34 17.88
N ASN A 119 6.00 0.91 17.09
CA ASN A 119 5.83 0.52 15.69
C ASN A 119 5.38 1.69 14.83
N PHE A 120 5.66 1.64 13.53
CA PHE A 120 5.18 2.61 12.56
C PHE A 120 4.99 1.99 11.18
N LEU A 121 4.18 2.64 10.36
CA LEU A 121 4.03 2.38 8.93
C LEU A 121 4.16 3.70 8.17
N ILE A 122 5.04 3.73 7.18
CA ILE A 122 5.18 4.83 6.22
C ILE A 122 4.89 4.27 4.83
N VAL A 123 4.00 4.93 4.10
CA VAL A 123 3.56 4.53 2.76
C VAL A 123 3.75 5.70 1.79
N TYR A 124 4.42 5.44 0.68
CA TYR A 124 4.58 6.35 -0.44
C TYR A 124 4.15 5.64 -1.73
N ALA A 125 2.93 5.91 -2.19
CA ALA A 125 2.28 5.17 -3.28
C ALA A 125 2.22 3.66 -2.99
N ASP A 126 2.91 2.85 -3.77
CA ASP A 126 3.08 1.41 -3.65
C ASP A 126 4.26 0.99 -2.75
N ASP A 127 5.22 1.89 -2.56
CA ASP A 127 6.33 1.66 -1.63
C ASP A 127 5.90 1.86 -0.18
N PHE A 128 6.33 0.98 0.70
CA PHE A 128 6.08 1.14 2.12
C PHE A 128 7.12 0.46 3.01
N VAL A 129 7.30 1.07 4.18
CA VAL A 129 8.22 0.61 5.21
C VAL A 129 7.48 0.55 6.53
N ALA A 130 7.61 -0.57 7.23
CA ALA A 130 7.10 -0.74 8.59
C ALA A 130 8.25 -0.99 9.57
N GLY A 131 8.24 -0.29 10.71
CA GLY A 131 9.24 -0.46 11.77
C GLY A 131 8.62 -1.07 13.01
N PHE A 132 9.41 -1.91 13.72
CA PHE A 132 8.99 -2.62 14.93
C PHE A 132 10.12 -2.64 15.97
N GLN A 133 9.75 -2.57 17.22
CA GLN A 133 10.70 -2.69 18.32
C GLN A 133 11.18 -4.15 18.50
N TYR A 134 10.29 -5.12 18.38
CA TYR A 134 10.58 -6.53 18.63
C TYR A 134 10.60 -7.35 17.33
N LYS A 135 11.54 -8.31 17.26
CA LYS A 135 11.73 -9.18 16.10
C LYS A 135 10.48 -10.00 15.78
N TRP A 136 9.88 -10.59 16.79
CA TRP A 136 8.69 -11.42 16.63
C TRP A 136 7.48 -10.64 16.07
N GLU A 137 7.36 -9.36 16.40
CA GLU A 137 6.31 -8.49 15.84
C GLU A 137 6.54 -8.23 14.34
N ALA A 138 7.79 -7.97 13.94
CA ALA A 138 8.16 -7.78 12.55
C ALA A 138 7.95 -9.06 11.72
N GLU A 139 8.34 -10.22 12.24
CA GLU A 139 8.13 -11.53 11.60
C GLU A 139 6.65 -11.87 11.46
N ASN A 140 5.86 -11.66 12.51
CA ASN A 140 4.41 -11.86 12.50
C ASN A 140 3.73 -10.91 11.50
N TYR A 141 4.09 -9.63 11.53
CA TYR A 141 3.58 -8.65 10.56
C TYR A 141 3.87 -9.09 9.13
N TYR A 142 5.09 -9.52 8.82
CA TYR A 142 5.47 -9.93 7.47
C TYR A 142 4.66 -11.13 6.97
N LYS A 143 4.40 -12.10 7.85
CA LYS A 143 3.52 -13.24 7.55
C LYS A 143 2.09 -12.79 7.25
N LEU A 144 1.51 -12.00 8.17
CA LEU A 144 0.14 -11.48 8.03
C LEU A 144 0.00 -10.53 6.82
N LEU A 145 1.07 -9.81 6.48
CA LEU A 145 1.12 -8.95 5.30
C LEU A 145 0.96 -9.75 4.01
N LYS A 146 1.66 -10.89 3.86
CA LYS A 146 1.49 -11.77 2.69
C LYS A 146 0.05 -12.22 2.55
N GLU A 147 -0.53 -12.79 3.60
CA GLU A 147 -1.93 -13.24 3.62
C GLU A 147 -2.90 -12.09 3.29
N ARG A 148 -2.60 -10.89 3.82
CA ARG A 148 -3.40 -9.69 3.57
C ARG A 148 -3.35 -9.26 2.12
N MET A 149 -2.18 -9.23 1.50
CA MET A 149 -2.01 -8.84 0.09
C MET A 149 -2.69 -9.83 -0.84
N GLU A 150 -2.50 -11.13 -0.64
CA GLU A 150 -3.14 -12.20 -1.43
C GLU A 150 -4.66 -12.11 -1.40
N LYS A 151 -5.26 -11.82 -0.23
CA LYS A 151 -6.71 -11.62 -0.09
C LYS A 151 -7.26 -10.54 -1.02
N PHE A 152 -6.46 -9.55 -1.36
CA PHE A 152 -6.84 -8.46 -2.24
C PHE A 152 -6.25 -8.57 -3.65
N GLY A 153 -5.73 -9.73 -4.02
CA GLY A 153 -5.18 -9.99 -5.36
C GLY A 153 -3.79 -9.42 -5.60
N LEU A 154 -3.10 -9.00 -4.53
CA LEU A 154 -1.73 -8.48 -4.61
C LEU A 154 -0.73 -9.53 -4.14
N GLN A 155 0.51 -9.44 -4.62
CA GLN A 155 1.61 -10.30 -4.21
C GLN A 155 2.82 -9.44 -3.82
N LEU A 156 3.55 -9.85 -2.79
CA LEU A 156 4.83 -9.24 -2.46
C LEU A 156 5.92 -9.73 -3.42
N GLU A 157 6.81 -8.82 -3.81
CA GLU A 157 8.03 -9.17 -4.54
C GLU A 157 9.08 -9.69 -3.55
N GLU A 158 9.19 -11.01 -3.44
CA GLU A 158 10.05 -11.64 -2.41
C GLU A 158 11.54 -11.30 -2.57
N SER A 159 11.99 -11.09 -3.81
CA SER A 159 13.38 -10.72 -4.10
C SER A 159 13.77 -9.34 -3.57
N LYS A 160 12.78 -8.47 -3.39
CA LYS A 160 12.95 -7.08 -2.91
C LYS A 160 12.46 -6.88 -1.48
N SER A 161 11.63 -7.80 -0.97
CA SER A 161 11.10 -7.70 0.40
C SER A 161 12.09 -8.22 1.43
N ARG A 162 12.40 -7.40 2.44
CA ARG A 162 13.46 -7.68 3.41
C ARG A 162 13.03 -7.36 4.83
N LEU A 163 13.43 -8.23 5.76
CA LEU A 163 13.43 -7.94 7.18
C LEU A 163 14.86 -7.52 7.56
N LEU A 164 15.05 -6.26 7.88
CA LEU A 164 16.33 -5.68 8.23
C LEU A 164 16.40 -5.41 9.73
N GLN A 165 17.57 -5.67 10.34
CA GLN A 165 17.84 -5.23 11.69
C GLN A 165 18.43 -3.82 11.63
N SER A 166 17.80 -2.87 12.33
CA SER A 166 18.27 -1.50 12.41
C SER A 166 19.48 -1.44 13.36
N GLY A 167 20.62 -0.94 12.87
CA GLY A 167 21.84 -0.78 13.68
C GLY A 167 21.80 0.35 14.72
N ALA A 168 20.72 1.11 14.79
CA ALA A 168 20.64 2.32 15.62
C ALA A 168 20.48 2.08 17.14
N TYR A 169 20.16 0.84 17.55
CA TYR A 169 19.92 0.48 18.96
C TYR A 169 20.54 -0.88 19.35
N ILE A 170 21.72 -1.19 18.80
CA ILE A 170 22.54 -2.28 19.34
C ILE A 170 23.50 -1.64 20.34
N ALA A 171 23.05 -1.44 21.56
CA ALA A 171 23.87 -1.16 22.73
C ALA A 171 23.24 -1.84 23.95
#